data_dd6f9c7e153efc56192c3a470b28a78f
#
_entry.id   dd6f9c7e153efc56192c3a470b28a78f
#
_cell.length_a   1.000
_cell.length_b   1.000
_cell.length_c   1.000
_cell.angle_alpha   90.00
_cell.angle_beta   90.00
_cell.angle_gamma   90.00
#
_symmetry.space_group_name_H-M   'P 1'
#
loop_
_entity.id
_entity.type
_entity.pdbx_description
1 polymer ?
#
loop_
_entity_poly.entity_id
_entity_poly.type
_entity_poly.pdbx_seq_one_letter_code
_entity_poly.pdbx_strand_id
1 'polypeptide(L)'
;MAKAITLKKALLVIGITAVLGMAYALYQWYKPARDVKDEDGIPVTAQVLFDAYSQNETTANATYLNKAVQVTGEVSTVKANQEGKVVVTLKTADPMFGVQCTMKEKVGTKVGEKVTIKGICTGFLMDVVLIDCVIMNE
;
A
#
# COMPACT_ATOMS: atom_id res chain seq x y z
N MET A 1 -45.54 22.94 -14.57
CA MET A 1 -46.34 22.57 -13.37
C MET A 1 -45.78 21.31 -12.78
N ALA A 2 -45.37 21.38 -11.52
CA ALA A 2 -44.94 20.19 -10.81
C ALA A 2 -46.16 19.32 -10.50
N LYS A 3 -46.20 18.08 -10.97
CA LYS A 3 -47.20 17.12 -10.57
C LYS A 3 -46.96 16.73 -9.14
N ALA A 4 -47.98 16.83 -8.29
CA ALA A 4 -47.93 16.32 -6.94
C ALA A 4 -47.66 14.80 -6.97
N ILE A 5 -46.52 14.41 -6.39
CA ILE A 5 -46.19 13.00 -6.24
C ILE A 5 -47.07 12.43 -5.15
N THR A 6 -47.84 11.38 -5.47
CA THR A 6 -48.68 10.72 -4.46
C THR A 6 -47.78 10.14 -3.37
N LEU A 7 -48.24 10.19 -2.10
CA LEU A 7 -47.51 9.71 -0.95
C LEU A 7 -46.93 8.28 -1.17
N LYS A 8 -47.73 7.42 -1.82
CA LYS A 8 -47.33 6.06 -2.15
C LYS A 8 -46.11 6.02 -3.10
N LYS A 9 -46.07 6.89 -4.11
CA LYS A 9 -44.94 6.98 -5.05
C LYS A 9 -43.69 7.56 -4.36
N ALA A 10 -43.89 8.55 -3.49
CA ALA A 10 -42.80 9.12 -2.72
C ALA A 10 -42.16 8.09 -1.78
N LEU A 11 -42.98 7.31 -1.09
CA LEU A 11 -42.49 6.21 -0.22
C LEU A 11 -41.77 5.13 -1.02
N LEU A 12 -42.25 4.81 -2.21
CA LEU A 12 -41.61 3.83 -3.08
C LEU A 12 -40.22 4.30 -3.54
N VAL A 13 -40.08 5.57 -3.93
CA VAL A 13 -38.79 6.17 -4.33
C VAL A 13 -37.80 6.20 -3.15
N ILE A 14 -38.28 6.57 -1.99
CA ILE A 14 -37.44 6.57 -0.75
C ILE A 14 -36.96 5.14 -0.43
N GLY A 15 -37.84 4.16 -0.52
CA GLY A 15 -37.54 2.75 -0.31
C GLY A 15 -36.46 2.24 -1.28
N ILE A 16 -36.60 2.54 -2.57
CA ILE A 16 -35.63 2.15 -3.60
C ILE A 16 -34.27 2.80 -3.34
N THR A 17 -34.24 4.10 -3.00
CA THR A 17 -32.99 4.81 -2.72
C THR A 17 -32.29 4.25 -1.48
N ALA A 18 -33.05 3.90 -0.44
CA ALA A 18 -32.51 3.29 0.77
C ALA A 18 -31.91 1.91 0.49
N VAL A 19 -32.58 1.08 -0.34
CA VAL A 19 -32.07 -0.24 -0.72
C VAL A 19 -30.80 -0.13 -1.55
N LEU A 20 -30.75 0.79 -2.51
CA LEU A 20 -29.55 1.02 -3.33
C LEU A 20 -28.40 1.54 -2.49
N GLY A 21 -28.64 2.45 -1.56
CA GLY A 21 -27.62 2.96 -0.63
C GLY A 21 -27.07 1.88 0.27
N MET A 22 -27.94 1.02 0.80
CA MET A 22 -27.53 -0.12 1.63
C MET A 22 -26.76 -1.16 0.82
N ALA A 23 -27.19 -1.48 -0.39
CA ALA A 23 -26.48 -2.39 -1.29
C ALA A 23 -25.07 -1.87 -1.61
N TYR A 24 -24.94 -0.57 -1.87
CA TYR A 24 -23.64 0.07 -2.10
C TYR A 24 -22.73 0.01 -0.87
N ALA A 25 -23.28 0.31 0.32
CA ALA A 25 -22.53 0.24 1.58
C ALA A 25 -22.04 -1.19 1.86
N LEU A 26 -22.90 -2.19 1.65
CA LEU A 26 -22.53 -3.61 1.79
C LEU A 26 -21.46 -4.00 0.77
N TYR A 27 -21.59 -3.55 -0.47
CA TYR A 27 -20.59 -3.80 -1.51
C TYR A 27 -19.22 -3.27 -1.11
N GLN A 28 -19.15 -2.04 -0.56
CA GLN A 28 -17.92 -1.46 -0.08
C GLN A 28 -17.34 -2.22 1.12
N TRP A 29 -18.21 -2.72 2.00
CA TRP A 29 -17.79 -3.46 3.18
C TRP A 29 -17.28 -4.87 2.87
N TYR A 30 -17.91 -5.53 1.90
CA TYR A 30 -17.50 -6.87 1.46
C TYR A 30 -16.43 -6.86 0.37
N LYS A 31 -16.05 -5.68 -0.10
CA LYS A 31 -14.97 -5.57 -1.06
C LYS A 31 -13.69 -6.13 -0.45
N PRO A 32 -13.08 -7.16 -1.07
CA PRO A 32 -11.86 -7.74 -0.51
C PRO A 32 -10.77 -6.68 -0.41
N ALA A 33 -10.06 -6.67 0.71
CA ALA A 33 -8.92 -5.80 0.88
C ALA A 33 -7.89 -6.11 -0.23
N ARG A 34 -7.28 -5.06 -0.73
CA ARG A 34 -6.21 -5.18 -1.73
C ARG A 34 -5.10 -6.08 -1.16
N ASP A 35 -4.82 -7.18 -1.81
CA ASP A 35 -3.73 -8.08 -1.42
C ASP A 35 -2.56 -7.90 -2.39
N VAL A 36 -1.45 -7.45 -1.83
CA VAL A 36 -0.21 -7.22 -2.57
C VAL A 36 0.34 -8.50 -3.18
N LYS A 37 0.05 -9.66 -2.60
CA LYS A 37 0.48 -10.96 -3.14
C LYS A 37 -0.10 -11.24 -4.53
N ASP A 38 -1.31 -10.77 -4.77
CA ASP A 38 -2.04 -11.00 -6.03
C ASP A 38 -1.72 -9.95 -7.10
N GLU A 39 -1.01 -8.90 -6.75
CA GLU A 39 -0.64 -7.85 -7.69
C GLU A 39 0.75 -8.10 -8.29
N ASP A 40 0.90 -7.77 -9.57
CA ASP A 40 2.21 -7.75 -10.22
C ASP A 40 3.06 -6.63 -9.62
N GLY A 41 4.19 -6.98 -9.02
CA GLY A 41 5.12 -6.01 -8.45
C GLY A 41 6.11 -5.50 -9.49
N ILE A 42 6.43 -4.22 -9.40
CA ILE A 42 7.50 -3.63 -10.21
C ILE A 42 8.84 -4.04 -9.61
N PRO A 43 9.66 -4.85 -10.28
CA PRO A 43 10.92 -5.31 -9.72
C PRO A 43 11.97 -4.19 -9.76
N VAL A 44 12.50 -3.84 -8.60
CA VAL A 44 13.58 -2.85 -8.46
C VAL A 44 14.49 -3.26 -7.31
N THR A 45 15.71 -2.72 -7.28
CA THR A 45 16.56 -2.80 -6.10
C THR A 45 16.27 -1.63 -5.16
N ALA A 46 16.60 -1.79 -3.88
CA ALA A 46 16.43 -0.71 -2.91
C ALA A 46 17.20 0.54 -3.34
N GLN A 47 18.40 0.39 -3.89
CA GLN A 47 19.21 1.50 -4.37
C GLN A 47 18.55 2.23 -5.53
N VAL A 48 18.04 1.51 -6.53
CA VAL A 48 17.38 2.11 -7.71
C VAL A 48 16.12 2.87 -7.29
N LEU A 49 15.32 2.30 -6.40
CA LEU A 49 14.11 2.94 -5.90
C LEU A 49 14.43 4.22 -5.12
N PHE A 50 15.41 4.15 -4.22
CA PHE A 50 15.86 5.30 -3.43
C PHE A 50 16.42 6.41 -4.33
N ASP A 51 17.26 6.06 -5.30
CA ASP A 51 17.85 7.02 -6.24
C ASP A 51 16.78 7.71 -7.08
N ALA A 52 15.77 6.97 -7.53
CA ALA A 52 14.66 7.53 -8.31
C ALA A 52 13.94 8.64 -7.53
N TYR A 53 13.64 8.40 -6.26
CA TYR A 53 13.00 9.38 -5.41
C TYR A 53 13.92 10.54 -5.02
N SER A 54 15.19 10.27 -4.78
CA SER A 54 16.17 11.29 -4.42
C SER A 54 16.45 12.26 -5.57
N GLN A 55 16.42 11.79 -6.80
CA GLN A 55 16.69 12.59 -7.99
C GLN A 55 15.48 13.40 -8.45
N ASN A 56 14.29 12.79 -8.48
CA ASN A 56 13.06 13.43 -8.91
C ASN A 56 11.83 12.71 -8.32
N GLU A 57 11.34 13.24 -7.22
CA GLU A 57 10.18 12.70 -6.53
C GLU A 57 8.92 12.67 -7.41
N THR A 58 8.70 13.70 -8.21
CA THR A 58 7.53 13.77 -9.09
C THR A 58 7.52 12.63 -10.12
N THR A 59 8.63 12.39 -10.77
CA THR A 59 8.77 11.29 -11.74
C THR A 59 8.68 9.94 -11.06
N ALA A 60 9.30 9.78 -9.90
CA ALA A 60 9.25 8.54 -9.12
C ALA A 60 7.81 8.24 -8.66
N ASN A 61 7.07 9.24 -8.21
CA ASN A 61 5.66 9.09 -7.84
C ASN A 61 4.81 8.65 -9.04
N ALA A 62 5.06 9.19 -10.23
CA ALA A 62 4.34 8.77 -11.42
C ALA A 62 4.57 7.28 -11.75
N THR A 63 5.73 6.76 -11.43
CA THR A 63 6.11 5.37 -11.69
C THR A 63 5.68 4.41 -10.59
N TYR A 64 5.80 4.79 -9.33
CA TYR A 64 5.71 3.87 -8.18
C TYR A 64 4.57 4.13 -7.21
N LEU A 65 4.10 5.38 -7.08
CA LEU A 65 3.13 5.74 -6.04
C LEU A 65 1.84 4.93 -6.15
N ASN A 66 1.38 4.37 -5.04
CA ASN A 66 0.18 3.52 -4.94
C ASN A 66 0.24 2.22 -5.75
N LYS A 67 1.42 1.86 -6.25
CA LYS A 67 1.63 0.61 -6.98
C LYS A 67 2.36 -0.41 -6.14
N ALA A 68 2.14 -1.69 -6.42
CA ALA A 68 2.93 -2.76 -5.84
C ALA A 68 4.35 -2.71 -6.41
N VAL A 69 5.33 -2.64 -5.53
CA VAL A 69 6.76 -2.60 -5.88
C VAL A 69 7.45 -3.78 -5.22
N GLN A 70 8.23 -4.50 -5.99
CA GLN A 70 9.01 -5.65 -5.51
C GLN A 70 10.46 -5.21 -5.35
N VAL A 71 10.88 -4.96 -4.11
CA VAL A 71 12.19 -4.40 -3.80
C VAL A 71 13.12 -5.48 -3.29
N THR A 72 14.30 -5.58 -3.89
CA THR A 72 15.37 -6.47 -3.45
C THR A 72 16.47 -5.65 -2.80
N GLY A 73 16.90 -6.07 -1.63
CA GLY A 73 17.97 -5.39 -0.91
C GLY A 73 18.42 -6.14 0.33
N GLU A 74 19.43 -5.59 0.97
CA GLU A 74 19.97 -6.10 2.23
C GLU A 74 19.30 -5.40 3.40
N VAL A 75 18.91 -6.16 4.41
CA VAL A 75 18.27 -5.62 5.62
C VAL A 75 19.29 -4.86 6.46
N SER A 76 19.03 -3.58 6.68
CA SER A 76 19.86 -2.74 7.55
C SER A 76 19.32 -2.65 8.97
N THR A 77 18.00 -2.58 9.14
CA THR A 77 17.37 -2.56 10.47
C THR A 77 16.05 -3.34 10.45
N VAL A 78 15.68 -3.89 11.61
CA VAL A 78 14.39 -4.51 11.86
C VAL A 78 13.88 -3.94 13.18
N LYS A 79 12.76 -3.23 13.14
CA LYS A 79 12.17 -2.57 14.32
C LYS A 79 10.66 -2.80 14.35
N ALA A 80 10.06 -2.69 15.55
CA ALA A 80 8.61 -2.62 15.67
C ALA A 80 8.18 -1.15 15.75
N ASN A 81 7.09 -0.79 15.05
CA ASN A 81 6.52 0.53 15.15
C ASN A 81 5.54 0.63 16.33
N GLN A 82 4.89 1.80 16.51
CA GLN A 82 3.96 2.04 17.60
C GLN A 82 2.72 1.13 17.56
N GLU A 83 2.36 0.65 16.38
CA GLU A 83 1.24 -0.28 16.17
C GLU A 83 1.63 -1.75 16.38
N GLY A 84 2.90 -2.02 16.71
CA GLY A 84 3.43 -3.37 16.87
C GLY A 84 3.76 -4.08 15.56
N LYS A 85 3.67 -3.39 14.42
CA LYS A 85 4.06 -3.94 13.12
C LYS A 85 5.57 -3.91 12.95
N VAL A 86 6.11 -4.92 12.30
CA VAL A 86 7.53 -4.99 11.98
C VAL A 86 7.84 -4.06 10.81
N VAL A 87 8.85 -3.21 10.97
CA VAL A 87 9.38 -2.35 9.91
C VAL A 87 10.78 -2.82 9.57
N VAL A 88 10.96 -3.27 8.32
CA VAL A 88 12.23 -3.70 7.78
C VAL A 88 12.77 -2.57 6.90
N THR A 89 13.97 -2.10 7.20
CA THR A 89 14.64 -1.09 6.37
C THR A 89 15.69 -1.76 5.50
N LEU A 90 15.61 -1.54 4.21
CA LEU A 90 16.57 -2.04 3.23
C LEU A 90 17.68 -1.01 3.02
N LYS A 91 18.91 -1.48 3.01
CA LYS A 91 20.10 -0.66 2.89
C LYS A 91 20.24 -0.06 1.49
N THR A 92 20.66 1.20 1.45
CA THR A 92 21.08 1.90 0.23
C THR A 92 22.51 2.43 0.42
N ALA A 93 23.04 3.13 -0.58
CA ALA A 93 24.34 3.79 -0.46
C ALA A 93 24.31 4.94 0.57
N ASP A 94 23.13 5.47 0.89
CA ASP A 94 22.98 6.47 1.94
C ASP A 94 23.14 5.80 3.32
N PRO A 95 24.00 6.35 4.19
CA PRO A 95 24.25 5.74 5.50
C PRO A 95 23.10 5.91 6.50
N MET A 96 22.19 6.86 6.26
CA MET A 96 21.11 7.18 7.19
C MET A 96 19.74 6.76 6.70
N PHE A 97 19.52 6.73 5.40
CA PHE A 97 18.21 6.53 4.80
C PHE A 97 18.21 5.36 3.82
N GLY A 98 17.05 4.76 3.65
CA GLY A 98 16.89 3.62 2.77
C GLY A 98 15.42 3.41 2.37
N VAL A 99 15.02 2.17 2.21
CA VAL A 99 13.65 1.80 1.89
C VAL A 99 13.02 1.15 3.12
N GLN A 100 12.01 1.80 3.69
CA GLN A 100 11.26 1.29 4.84
C GLN A 100 10.08 0.45 4.36
N CYS A 101 10.03 -0.78 4.81
CA CYS A 101 8.95 -1.71 4.48
C CYS A 101 8.19 -2.06 5.76
N THR A 102 6.96 -1.56 5.89
CA THR A 102 6.07 -1.94 6.98
C THR A 102 5.41 -3.26 6.62
N MET A 103 5.73 -4.31 7.37
CA MET A 103 5.27 -5.66 7.07
C MET A 103 3.82 -5.86 7.48
N LYS A 104 3.06 -6.56 6.65
CA LYS A 104 1.67 -6.92 6.94
C LYS A 104 1.58 -7.95 8.06
N GLU A 105 2.53 -8.88 8.10
CA GLU A 105 2.61 -9.97 9.07
C GLU A 105 3.97 -9.94 9.78
N LYS A 106 4.07 -10.64 10.90
CA LYS A 106 5.35 -10.82 11.58
C LYS A 106 6.30 -11.62 10.72
N VAL A 107 7.55 -11.16 10.63
CA VAL A 107 8.61 -11.80 9.85
C VAL A 107 9.81 -12.08 10.73
N GLY A 108 10.51 -13.17 10.43
CA GLY A 108 11.74 -13.55 11.13
C GLY A 108 13.02 -13.06 10.45
N THR A 109 12.93 -12.00 9.66
CA THR A 109 14.07 -11.45 8.93
C THR A 109 15.10 -10.83 9.88
N LYS A 110 16.38 -11.05 9.58
CA LYS A 110 17.49 -10.53 10.37
C LYS A 110 18.30 -9.50 9.60
N VAL A 111 18.96 -8.61 10.35
CA VAL A 111 19.90 -7.64 9.77
C VAL A 111 21.00 -8.38 9.01
N GLY A 112 21.35 -7.88 7.83
CA GLY A 112 22.35 -8.47 6.95
C GLY A 112 21.81 -9.47 5.94
N GLU A 113 20.58 -9.92 6.07
CA GLU A 113 19.96 -10.82 5.08
C GLU A 113 19.60 -10.06 3.81
N LYS A 114 19.78 -10.73 2.67
CA LYS A 114 19.28 -10.23 1.39
C LYS A 114 17.88 -10.77 1.17
N VAL A 115 16.92 -9.88 0.98
CA VAL A 115 15.51 -10.23 0.85
C VAL A 115 14.88 -9.52 -0.33
N THR A 116 13.79 -10.08 -0.84
CA THR A 116 12.90 -9.43 -1.78
C THR A 116 11.58 -9.19 -1.08
N ILE A 117 11.16 -7.94 -1.00
CA ILE A 117 9.93 -7.52 -0.33
C ILE A 117 9.02 -6.84 -1.34
N LYS A 118 7.77 -7.27 -1.35
CA LYS A 118 6.73 -6.69 -2.19
C LYS A 118 5.78 -5.90 -1.31
N GLY A 119 5.55 -4.65 -1.66
CA GLY A 119 4.67 -3.76 -0.91
C GLY A 119 4.12 -2.65 -1.76
N ILE A 120 3.24 -1.84 -1.19
CA ILE A 120 2.62 -0.70 -1.86
C ILE A 120 3.41 0.55 -1.51
N CYS A 121 3.93 1.23 -2.53
CA CYS A 121 4.68 2.46 -2.37
C CYS A 121 3.75 3.61 -1.98
N THR A 122 4.05 4.27 -0.86
CA THR A 122 3.29 5.43 -0.36
C THR A 122 4.00 6.76 -0.53
N GLY A 123 5.24 6.74 -1.01
CA GLY A 123 6.00 7.96 -1.29
C GLY A 123 7.34 8.02 -0.59
N PHE A 124 7.84 9.23 -0.43
CA PHE A 124 9.19 9.52 0.04
C PHE A 124 9.17 10.60 1.12
N LEU A 125 9.69 10.25 2.30
CA LEU A 125 9.93 11.19 3.41
C LEU A 125 11.31 10.83 3.99
N MET A 126 12.36 11.27 3.35
CA MET A 126 13.76 10.87 3.63
C MET A 126 14.03 9.41 3.28
N ASP A 127 13.19 8.49 3.74
CA ASP A 127 13.15 7.09 3.28
C ASP A 127 12.01 6.90 2.28
N VAL A 128 12.18 5.95 1.35
CA VAL A 128 11.06 5.47 0.54
C VAL A 128 10.22 4.55 1.42
N VAL A 129 8.91 4.79 1.50
CA VAL A 129 8.02 4.05 2.41
C VAL A 129 7.12 3.11 1.62
N LEU A 130 7.15 1.83 1.97
CA LEU A 130 6.26 0.80 1.47
C LEU A 130 5.39 0.29 2.62
N ILE A 131 4.12 0.01 2.35
CA ILE A 131 3.18 -0.55 3.32
C ILE A 131 2.60 -1.88 2.84
N ASP A 132 1.95 -2.60 3.74
CA ASP A 132 1.34 -3.92 3.47
C ASP A 132 2.34 -4.88 2.83
N CYS A 133 3.57 -4.83 3.27
CA CYS A 133 4.67 -5.56 2.68
C CYS A 133 4.63 -7.05 3.05
N VAL A 134 5.02 -7.87 2.09
CA VAL A 134 5.21 -9.32 2.27
C VAL A 134 6.58 -9.71 1.73
N ILE A 135 7.19 -10.71 2.37
CA ILE A 135 8.46 -11.27 1.88
C ILE A 135 8.15 -12.24 0.76
N MET A 136 8.84 -12.04 -0.36
CA MET A 136 8.78 -12.96 -1.50
C MET A 136 9.93 -13.95 -1.36
N ASN A 137 9.59 -15.20 -1.09
CA ASN A 137 10.57 -16.29 -1.08
C ASN A 137 10.77 -16.76 -2.53
N GLU A 138 12.00 -16.77 -2.93
CA GLU A 138 12.38 -17.44 -4.18
C GLU A 138 12.48 -18.95 -3.97
#